data_c9d2e612295275f43671a9de6de86978
#
_entry.id   c9d2e612295275f43671a9de6de86978
#
_cell.length_a   1.000
_cell.length_b   1.000
_cell.length_c   1.000
_cell.angle_alpha   90.00
_cell.angle_beta   90.00
_cell.angle_gamma   90.00
#
_symmetry.space_group_name_H-M   'P 1'
#
loop_
_entity.id
_entity.type
_entity.pdbx_description
1 polymer ?
#
loop_
_entity_poly.entity_id
_entity_poly.type
_entity_poly.pdbx_seq_one_letter_code
_entity_poly.pdbx_strand_id
1 'polypeptide(L)'
;RNKMALKDSKTEQNLKDAFAGESQANRRYLYFAAKADVEGYNDVAAVFRSTAEGETGHAHGHLEYLEETGDPATGLPIGGTSDNLKASVAGETHEYTDMYPGMEATARDEGFDEIADWFETLAKAERSHANRFQKALDTLDS
;
A
#
# COMPACT_ATOMS: atom_id res chain seq x y z
N ARG A 1 -33.80 -14.55 2.67
CA ARG A 1 -33.09 -13.49 3.37
C ARG A 1 -32.30 -12.62 2.38
N ASN A 2 -32.56 -11.32 2.39
CA ASN A 2 -31.87 -10.39 1.53
C ASN A 2 -30.42 -10.22 1.98
N LYS A 3 -29.50 -10.26 1.03
CA LYS A 3 -28.09 -9.97 1.31
C LYS A 3 -27.92 -8.47 1.48
N MET A 4 -27.14 -8.07 2.46
CA MET A 4 -26.65 -6.70 2.55
C MET A 4 -25.70 -6.43 1.39
N ALA A 5 -25.67 -5.20 0.91
CA ALA A 5 -24.60 -4.75 0.03
C ALA A 5 -23.28 -4.74 0.83
N LEU A 6 -22.17 -5.02 0.18
CA LEU A 6 -20.87 -4.99 0.83
C LEU A 6 -20.52 -3.60 1.31
N LYS A 7 -20.85 -2.58 0.50
CA LYS A 7 -20.53 -1.18 0.83
C LYS A 7 -21.14 -0.77 2.18
N ASP A 8 -20.31 -0.14 3.00
CA ASP A 8 -20.66 0.36 4.34
C ASP A 8 -21.01 -0.72 5.36
N SER A 9 -20.74 -1.99 5.02
CA SER A 9 -20.91 -3.09 5.95
C SER A 9 -19.70 -3.25 6.86
N LYS A 10 -19.86 -3.98 7.97
CA LYS A 10 -18.72 -4.38 8.80
C LYS A 10 -17.78 -5.31 8.05
N THR A 11 -18.32 -6.11 7.13
CA THR A 11 -17.52 -7.03 6.31
C THR A 11 -16.60 -6.25 5.38
N GLU A 12 -17.06 -5.14 4.80
CA GLU A 12 -16.19 -4.27 4.01
C GLU A 12 -15.02 -3.76 4.84
N GLN A 13 -15.28 -3.26 6.03
CA GLN A 13 -14.22 -2.77 6.91
C GLN A 13 -13.26 -3.90 7.30
N ASN A 14 -13.78 -5.10 7.56
CA ASN A 14 -12.95 -6.27 7.86
C ASN A 14 -12.03 -6.61 6.68
N LEU A 15 -12.53 -6.54 5.45
CA LEU A 15 -11.70 -6.79 4.26
C LEU A 15 -10.57 -5.75 4.13
N LYS A 16 -10.87 -4.47 4.41
CA LYS A 16 -9.85 -3.42 4.40
C LYS A 16 -8.79 -3.66 5.46
N ASP A 17 -9.21 -3.99 6.67
CA ASP A 17 -8.29 -4.27 7.78
C ASP A 17 -7.45 -5.51 7.49
N ALA A 18 -8.07 -6.56 6.95
CA ALA A 18 -7.37 -7.78 6.59
C ALA A 18 -6.37 -7.54 5.46
N PHE A 19 -6.75 -6.77 4.45
CA PHE A 19 -5.84 -6.38 3.37
C PHE A 19 -4.62 -5.63 3.92
N ALA A 20 -4.85 -4.65 4.79
CA ALA A 20 -3.78 -3.88 5.41
C ALA A 20 -2.85 -4.79 6.24
N GLY A 21 -3.43 -5.69 7.04
CA GLY A 21 -2.67 -6.62 7.88
C GLY A 21 -1.83 -7.60 7.06
N GLU A 22 -2.40 -8.21 6.04
CA GLU A 22 -1.70 -9.15 5.16
C GLU A 22 -0.59 -8.46 4.38
N SER A 23 -0.84 -7.24 3.90
CA SER A 23 0.15 -6.45 3.18
C SER A 23 1.33 -6.07 4.09
N GLN A 24 1.04 -5.68 5.33
CA GLN A 24 2.08 -5.40 6.32
C GLN A 24 2.88 -6.66 6.66
N ALA A 25 2.20 -7.78 6.88
CA ALA A 25 2.84 -9.06 7.18
C ALA A 25 3.79 -9.48 6.07
N ASN A 26 3.35 -9.36 4.80
CA ASN A 26 4.20 -9.66 3.64
C ASN A 26 5.52 -8.89 3.71
N ARG A 27 5.47 -7.58 3.91
CA ARG A 27 6.66 -6.74 3.91
C ARG A 27 7.54 -6.99 5.14
N ARG A 28 6.92 -7.21 6.30
CA ARG A 28 7.65 -7.56 7.53
C ARG A 28 8.42 -8.87 7.36
N TYR A 29 7.79 -9.89 6.80
CA TYR A 29 8.44 -11.20 6.63
C TYR A 29 9.58 -11.14 5.62
N LEU A 30 9.45 -10.35 4.55
CA LEU A 30 10.56 -10.14 3.61
C LEU A 30 11.75 -9.45 4.29
N TYR A 31 11.48 -8.48 5.13
CA TYR A 31 12.51 -7.80 5.92
C TYR A 31 13.17 -8.78 6.91
N PHE A 32 12.37 -9.59 7.60
CA PHE A 32 12.89 -10.59 8.54
C PHE A 32 13.72 -11.66 7.82
N ALA A 33 13.32 -12.05 6.62
CA ALA A 33 14.07 -12.99 5.81
C ALA A 33 15.48 -12.45 5.49
N ALA A 34 15.56 -11.18 5.09
CA ALA A 34 16.87 -10.56 4.82
C ALA A 34 17.75 -10.53 6.06
N LYS A 35 17.18 -10.24 7.23
CA LYS A 35 17.95 -10.28 8.50
C LYS A 35 18.41 -11.69 8.85
N ALA A 36 17.55 -12.68 8.66
CA ALA A 36 17.90 -14.08 8.91
C ALA A 36 19.05 -14.53 8.01
N ASP A 37 19.06 -14.13 6.74
CA ASP A 37 20.16 -14.44 5.82
C ASP A 37 21.48 -13.82 6.30
N VAL A 38 21.48 -12.57 6.75
CA VAL A 38 22.67 -11.89 7.27
C VAL A 38 23.21 -12.63 8.50
N GLU A 39 22.33 -13.16 9.35
CA GLU A 39 22.73 -13.91 10.53
C GLU A 39 23.11 -15.37 10.23
N GLY A 40 22.94 -15.83 8.99
CA GLY A 40 23.29 -17.18 8.58
C GLY A 40 22.18 -18.21 8.76
N TYR A 41 20.95 -17.77 9.09
CA TYR A 41 19.80 -18.67 9.27
C TYR A 41 19.00 -18.79 7.96
N ASN A 42 19.63 -19.37 6.94
CA ASN A 42 19.03 -19.43 5.60
C ASN A 42 17.74 -20.26 5.54
N ASP A 43 17.63 -21.32 6.35
CA ASP A 43 16.40 -22.11 6.41
C ASP A 43 15.24 -21.29 6.99
N VAL A 44 15.51 -20.48 8.01
CA VAL A 44 14.51 -19.59 8.59
C VAL A 44 14.12 -18.52 7.59
N ALA A 45 15.09 -17.95 6.87
CA ALA A 45 14.81 -16.98 5.80
C ALA A 45 13.87 -17.56 4.74
N ALA A 46 14.05 -18.83 4.37
CA ALA A 46 13.17 -19.51 3.41
C ALA A 46 11.73 -19.63 3.93
N VAL A 47 11.56 -19.91 5.23
CA VAL A 47 10.22 -19.96 5.86
C VAL A 47 9.56 -18.60 5.80
N PHE A 48 10.29 -17.52 6.12
CA PHE A 48 9.74 -16.15 6.02
C PHE A 48 9.32 -15.81 4.58
N ARG A 49 10.13 -16.11 3.59
CA ARG A 49 9.81 -15.83 2.18
C ARG A 49 8.59 -16.60 1.70
N SER A 50 8.54 -17.89 2.02
CA SER A 50 7.40 -18.74 1.64
C SER A 50 6.11 -18.22 2.26
N THR A 51 6.15 -17.83 3.52
CA THR A 51 5.00 -17.27 4.22
C THR A 51 4.59 -15.93 3.58
N ALA A 52 5.57 -15.08 3.24
CA ALA A 52 5.30 -13.80 2.57
C ALA A 52 4.56 -13.99 1.23
N GLU A 53 4.91 -15.01 0.45
CA GLU A 53 4.20 -15.33 -0.80
C GLU A 53 2.72 -15.67 -0.53
N GLY A 54 2.46 -16.42 0.54
CA GLY A 54 1.09 -16.73 0.98
C GLY A 54 0.32 -15.46 1.32
N GLU A 55 0.96 -14.53 2.03
CA GLU A 55 0.34 -13.25 2.40
C GLU A 55 0.00 -12.40 1.17
N THR A 56 0.80 -12.49 0.09
CA THR A 56 0.51 -11.82 -1.18
C THR A 56 -0.82 -12.34 -1.75
N GLY A 57 -1.00 -13.65 -1.79
CA GLY A 57 -2.24 -14.28 -2.29
C GLY A 57 -3.45 -13.87 -1.46
N HIS A 58 -3.31 -13.85 -0.13
CA HIS A 58 -4.38 -13.44 0.77
C HIS A 58 -4.75 -11.97 0.55
N ALA A 59 -3.76 -11.08 0.44
CA ALA A 59 -3.98 -9.66 0.20
C ALA A 59 -4.71 -9.43 -1.14
N HIS A 60 -4.29 -10.12 -2.19
CA HIS A 60 -4.95 -10.02 -3.49
C HIS A 60 -6.39 -10.53 -3.43
N GLY A 61 -6.65 -11.62 -2.68
CA GLY A 61 -8.00 -12.13 -2.49
C GLY A 61 -8.93 -11.12 -1.84
N HIS A 62 -8.44 -10.47 -0.78
CA HIS A 62 -9.21 -9.40 -0.11
C HIS A 62 -9.49 -8.24 -1.05
N LEU A 63 -8.47 -7.83 -1.80
CA LEU A 63 -8.59 -6.70 -2.72
C LEU A 63 -9.56 -7.00 -3.87
N GLU A 64 -9.59 -8.24 -4.33
CA GLU A 64 -10.53 -8.68 -5.36
C GLU A 64 -11.98 -8.48 -4.92
N TYR A 65 -12.31 -8.85 -3.67
CA TYR A 65 -13.63 -8.57 -3.11
C TYR A 65 -13.87 -7.07 -2.97
N LEU A 66 -12.84 -6.28 -2.65
CA LEU A 66 -12.97 -4.83 -2.49
C LEU A 66 -13.13 -4.07 -3.81
N GLU A 67 -12.92 -4.72 -4.96
CA GLU A 67 -13.23 -4.08 -6.25
C GLU A 67 -14.69 -3.59 -6.32
N GLU A 68 -15.59 -4.29 -5.62
CA GLU A 68 -17.01 -3.92 -5.57
C GLU A 68 -17.24 -2.56 -4.90
N THR A 69 -16.37 -2.17 -3.98
CA THR A 69 -16.55 -0.96 -3.17
C THR A 69 -15.51 0.12 -3.42
N GLY A 70 -14.40 -0.23 -4.05
CA GLY A 70 -13.35 0.72 -4.40
C GLY A 70 -12.02 0.48 -3.70
N ASP A 71 -11.05 1.27 -4.08
CA ASP A 71 -9.69 1.24 -3.52
C ASP A 71 -9.70 1.54 -2.02
N PRO A 72 -9.18 0.65 -1.17
CA PRO A 72 -9.17 0.90 0.27
C PRO A 72 -8.38 2.14 0.68
N ALA A 73 -7.43 2.59 -0.14
CA ALA A 73 -6.62 3.77 0.17
C ALA A 73 -7.28 5.08 -0.24
N THR A 74 -7.99 5.11 -1.37
CA THR A 74 -8.52 6.36 -1.95
C THR A 74 -10.04 6.39 -2.06
N GLY A 75 -10.69 5.24 -1.99
CA GLY A 75 -12.13 5.12 -2.21
C GLY A 75 -12.54 5.18 -3.68
N LEU A 76 -11.59 5.36 -4.59
CA LEU A 76 -11.87 5.43 -6.03
C LEU A 76 -12.11 4.04 -6.62
N PRO A 77 -12.84 3.96 -7.76
CA PRO A 77 -13.02 2.68 -8.44
C PRO A 77 -11.68 2.02 -8.81
N ILE A 78 -11.64 0.69 -8.71
CA ILE A 78 -10.51 -0.13 -9.14
C ILE A 78 -11.00 -1.37 -9.86
N GLY A 79 -10.07 -2.06 -10.52
CA GLY A 79 -10.34 -3.29 -11.26
C GLY A 79 -9.81 -3.19 -12.67
N GLY A 80 -10.23 -2.20 -13.44
CA GLY A 80 -9.69 -1.96 -14.79
C GLY A 80 -8.44 -1.09 -14.73
N THR A 81 -7.59 -1.19 -15.73
CA THR A 81 -6.30 -0.50 -15.76
C THR A 81 -6.43 1.02 -15.67
N SER A 82 -7.37 1.62 -16.38
CA SER A 82 -7.61 3.07 -16.32
C SER A 82 -7.97 3.52 -14.90
N ASP A 83 -8.92 2.81 -14.28
CA ASP A 83 -9.34 3.12 -12.91
C ASP A 83 -8.19 2.89 -11.92
N ASN A 84 -7.43 1.81 -12.09
CA ASN A 84 -6.30 1.50 -11.23
C ASN A 84 -5.24 2.61 -11.30
N LEU A 85 -4.97 3.15 -12.49
CA LEU A 85 -4.04 4.26 -12.67
C LEU A 85 -4.55 5.54 -11.99
N LYS A 86 -5.84 5.83 -12.13
CA LYS A 86 -6.45 7.00 -11.47
C LYS A 86 -6.35 6.90 -9.96
N ALA A 87 -6.64 5.74 -9.40
CA ALA A 87 -6.51 5.49 -7.96
C ALA A 87 -5.05 5.63 -7.51
N SER A 88 -4.12 5.15 -8.32
CA SER A 88 -2.69 5.25 -8.02
C SER A 88 -2.20 6.70 -8.02
N VAL A 89 -2.59 7.50 -9.02
CA VAL A 89 -2.28 8.93 -9.05
C VAL A 89 -2.81 9.62 -7.79
N ALA A 90 -4.06 9.33 -7.43
CA ALA A 90 -4.68 9.94 -6.25
C ALA A 90 -3.94 9.56 -4.96
N GLY A 91 -3.57 8.29 -4.80
CA GLY A 91 -2.84 7.80 -3.63
C GLY A 91 -1.47 8.45 -3.50
N GLU A 92 -0.68 8.45 -4.57
CA GLU A 92 0.64 9.06 -4.58
C GLU A 92 0.57 10.57 -4.35
N THR A 93 -0.44 11.24 -4.93
CA THR A 93 -0.63 12.67 -4.75
C THR A 93 -0.92 13.01 -3.30
N HIS A 94 -1.79 12.25 -2.64
CA HIS A 94 -2.07 12.41 -1.21
C HIS A 94 -0.79 12.23 -0.39
N GLU A 95 0.02 11.23 -0.72
CA GLU A 95 1.25 10.93 0.01
C GLU A 95 2.27 12.07 -0.09
N TYR A 96 2.46 12.70 -1.26
CA TYR A 96 3.47 13.73 -1.41
C TYR A 96 2.97 15.16 -1.09
N THR A 97 1.66 15.40 -1.13
CA THR A 97 1.12 16.74 -0.82
C THR A 97 0.65 16.89 0.62
N ASP A 98 0.26 15.80 1.26
CA ASP A 98 -0.38 15.84 2.58
C ASP A 98 0.28 14.92 3.59
N MET A 99 0.31 13.61 3.33
CA MET A 99 0.73 12.61 4.31
C MET A 99 2.19 12.82 4.74
N TYR A 100 3.14 12.72 3.82
CA TYR A 100 4.56 12.84 4.16
C TYR A 100 4.95 14.25 4.60
N PRO A 101 4.47 15.33 3.98
CA PRO A 101 4.74 16.66 4.52
C PRO A 101 4.26 16.88 5.95
N GLY A 102 3.08 16.34 6.29
CA GLY A 102 2.56 16.39 7.66
C GLY A 102 3.40 15.58 8.64
N MET A 103 3.81 14.37 8.23
CA MET A 103 4.68 13.51 9.05
C MET A 103 6.07 14.12 9.23
N GLU A 104 6.61 14.75 8.20
CA GLU A 104 7.88 15.48 8.27
C GLU A 104 7.82 16.59 9.30
N ALA A 105 6.78 17.43 9.25
CA ALA A 105 6.59 18.53 10.18
C ALA A 105 6.53 18.04 11.63
N THR A 106 5.76 16.98 11.88
CA THR A 106 5.66 16.38 13.21
C THR A 106 7.01 15.86 13.69
N ALA A 107 7.75 15.17 12.83
CA ALA A 107 9.06 14.64 13.19
C ALA A 107 10.04 15.76 13.56
N ARG A 108 10.03 16.88 12.82
CA ARG A 108 10.90 18.03 13.14
C ARG A 108 10.52 18.65 14.47
N ASP A 109 9.22 18.84 14.70
CA ASP A 109 8.73 19.41 15.96
C ASP A 109 9.12 18.56 17.17
N GLU A 110 9.14 17.23 16.98
CA GLU A 110 9.52 16.29 18.05
C GLU A 110 11.04 16.06 18.15
N GLY A 111 11.83 16.69 17.28
CA GLY A 111 13.29 16.59 17.32
C GLY A 111 13.87 15.38 16.58
N PHE A 112 13.08 14.69 15.76
CA PHE A 112 13.53 13.55 14.97
C PHE A 112 13.96 13.99 13.56
N ASP A 113 15.02 14.78 13.49
CA ASP A 113 15.44 15.42 12.24
C ASP A 113 15.83 14.44 11.14
N GLU A 114 16.49 13.35 11.48
CA GLU A 114 16.86 12.32 10.50
C GLU A 114 15.63 11.65 9.91
N ILE A 115 14.62 11.36 10.74
CA ILE A 115 13.36 10.78 10.27
C ILE A 115 12.60 11.78 9.42
N ALA A 116 12.62 13.07 9.81
CA ALA A 116 12.00 14.13 9.01
C ALA A 116 12.63 14.21 7.61
N ASP A 117 13.96 14.12 7.51
CA ASP A 117 14.67 14.10 6.23
C ASP A 117 14.26 12.88 5.38
N TRP A 118 14.06 11.74 6.04
CA TRP A 118 13.56 10.53 5.38
C TRP A 118 12.17 10.77 4.77
N PHE A 119 11.23 11.34 5.53
CA PHE A 119 9.90 11.65 5.04
C PHE A 119 9.94 12.67 3.89
N GLU A 120 10.81 13.68 3.96
CA GLU A 120 10.98 14.63 2.88
C GLU A 120 11.46 13.94 1.59
N THR A 121 12.41 13.03 1.72
CA THR A 121 12.91 12.22 0.59
C THR A 121 11.79 11.39 -0.02
N LEU A 122 10.97 10.75 0.82
CA LEU A 122 9.84 9.94 0.35
C LEU A 122 8.78 10.79 -0.36
N ALA A 123 8.49 12.00 0.13
CA ALA A 123 7.55 12.89 -0.55
C ALA A 123 7.99 13.17 -1.99
N LYS A 124 9.29 13.37 -2.22
CA LYS A 124 9.84 13.56 -3.57
C LYS A 124 9.69 12.31 -4.43
N ALA A 125 9.93 11.12 -3.86
CA ALA A 125 9.78 9.86 -4.56
C ALA A 125 8.32 9.64 -4.97
N GLU A 126 7.37 9.90 -4.07
CA GLU A 126 5.95 9.72 -4.34
C GLU A 126 5.45 10.69 -5.41
N ARG A 127 6.00 11.91 -5.45
CA ARG A 127 5.70 12.85 -6.54
C ARG A 127 6.15 12.29 -7.90
N SER A 128 7.32 11.69 -7.95
CA SER A 128 7.83 11.04 -9.16
C SER A 128 6.91 9.88 -9.58
N HIS A 129 6.45 9.08 -8.62
CA HIS A 129 5.51 8.00 -8.87
C HIS A 129 4.19 8.52 -9.44
N ALA A 130 3.62 9.57 -8.85
CA ALA A 130 2.39 10.19 -9.33
C ALA A 130 2.53 10.64 -10.79
N ASN A 131 3.65 11.29 -11.12
CA ASN A 131 3.93 11.76 -12.48
C ASN A 131 4.03 10.59 -13.48
N ARG A 132 4.67 9.49 -13.08
CA ARG A 132 4.79 8.29 -13.92
C ARG A 132 3.45 7.64 -14.17
N PHE A 133 2.61 7.52 -13.14
CA PHE A 133 1.27 6.97 -13.29
C PHE A 133 0.38 7.88 -14.15
N GLN A 134 0.49 9.19 -13.97
CA GLN A 134 -0.27 10.14 -14.78
C GLN A 134 0.13 10.04 -16.27
N LYS A 135 1.42 9.93 -16.54
CA LYS A 135 1.90 9.76 -17.93
C LYS A 135 1.36 8.47 -18.54
N ALA A 136 1.37 7.38 -17.77
CA ALA A 136 0.82 6.11 -18.25
C ALA A 136 -0.68 6.24 -18.54
N LEU A 137 -1.42 6.93 -17.68
CA LEU A 137 -2.85 7.18 -17.88
C LEU A 137 -3.09 8.01 -19.15
N ASP A 138 -2.31 9.08 -19.33
CA ASP A 138 -2.44 9.97 -20.50
C ASP A 138 -2.20 9.22 -21.82
N THR A 139 -1.30 8.25 -21.82
CA THR A 139 -0.97 7.48 -23.03
C THR A 139 -1.85 6.26 -23.24
N LEU A 140 -2.60 5.83 -22.23
CA LEU A 140 -3.43 4.63 -22.30
C LEU A 140 -4.55 4.78 -23.34
N ASP A 141 -5.12 5.98 -23.45
CA ASP A 141 -6.26 6.29 -24.30
C ASP A 141 -5.86 6.90 -25.66
N SER A 142 -4.56 6.97 -25.96
CA SER A 142 -4.07 7.53 -27.21
C SER A 142 -3.83 6.49 -28.29
#